data_54d209d67acbbb08793d3956aca53e4f
#
_entry.id   54d209d67acbbb08793d3956aca53e4f
#
_cell.length_a   1.000
_cell.length_b   1.000
_cell.length_c   1.000
_cell.angle_alpha   90.00
_cell.angle_beta   90.00
_cell.angle_gamma   90.00
#
_symmetry.space_group_name_H-M   'P 1'
#
loop_
_entity.id
_entity.type
_entity.pdbx_description
1 polymer ?
#
loop_
_entity_poly.entity_id
_entity_poly.type
_entity_poly.pdbx_seq_one_letter_code
_entity_poly.pdbx_strand_id
1 'polypeptide(L)'
;NKHFVISLRGPGKYFSSLNKVGVKVYCLNIKFFSIHKFIFLVKLLRSLKPDIVQTWLVHADFIGGIAARLAGINNILWNVRYSKIEIGKAKLTTILIIKLLSILSNLIPKFIITVSKKAKKIYEIIGYNKKIFKFIPNGYDLSILKVNKFQQINFRKKIKIKKQIPLIGNVARYDPQKDHSNLLNALSLIRSKNINF
;
A
#
# COMPACT_ATOMS: atom_id res chain seq x y z
N ASN A 1 -10.86 -21.82 -0.23
CA ASN A 1 -10.60 -20.80 0.81
C ASN A 1 -11.67 -19.71 0.74
N LYS A 2 -12.21 -19.30 1.91
CA LYS A 2 -13.14 -18.16 1.98
C LYS A 2 -12.34 -16.89 2.24
N HIS A 3 -12.63 -15.84 1.47
CA HIS A 3 -11.97 -14.54 1.62
C HIS A 3 -13.01 -13.47 1.98
N PHE A 4 -12.63 -12.59 2.92
CA PHE A 4 -13.43 -11.45 3.34
C PHE A 4 -12.58 -10.20 3.27
N VAL A 5 -13.17 -9.08 2.92
CA VAL A 5 -12.54 -7.77 2.98
C VAL A 5 -13.32 -6.88 3.94
N ILE A 6 -12.62 -6.25 4.88
CA ILE A 6 -13.22 -5.29 5.81
C ILE A 6 -12.59 -3.93 5.54
N SER A 7 -13.38 -3.01 5.00
CA SER A 7 -12.98 -1.62 4.82
C SER A 7 -13.33 -0.82 6.07
N LEU A 8 -12.34 -0.18 6.67
CA LEU A 8 -12.59 0.75 7.78
C LEU A 8 -13.33 2.02 7.32
N ARG A 9 -13.29 2.32 6.03
CA ARG A 9 -14.04 3.39 5.37
C ARG A 9 -15.26 2.84 4.63
N GLY A 10 -15.83 3.65 3.76
CA GLY A 10 -16.88 3.26 2.82
C GLY A 10 -16.37 2.38 1.67
N PRO A 11 -17.23 2.07 0.72
CA PRO A 11 -16.88 1.31 -0.47
C PRO A 11 -15.78 2.02 -1.26
N GLY A 12 -14.72 1.28 -1.57
CA GLY A 12 -13.60 1.76 -2.38
C GLY A 12 -13.75 1.37 -3.85
N LYS A 13 -12.78 1.78 -4.67
CA LYS A 13 -12.73 1.50 -6.13
C LYS A 13 -12.95 0.03 -6.50
N TYR A 14 -12.48 -0.89 -5.68
CA TYR A 14 -12.55 -2.34 -5.95
C TYR A 14 -13.76 -3.03 -5.35
N PHE A 15 -14.68 -2.31 -4.71
CA PHE A 15 -15.85 -2.88 -4.04
C PHE A 15 -16.67 -3.77 -4.99
N SER A 16 -17.09 -3.22 -6.13
CA SER A 16 -17.90 -3.96 -7.11
C SER A 16 -17.14 -5.14 -7.73
N SER A 17 -15.85 -4.97 -8.01
CA SER A 17 -15.02 -6.04 -8.59
C SER A 17 -14.83 -7.21 -7.62
N LEU A 18 -14.65 -6.94 -6.34
CA LEU A 18 -14.52 -7.97 -5.31
C LEU A 18 -15.83 -8.75 -5.13
N ASN A 19 -16.96 -8.04 -5.09
CA ASN A 19 -18.26 -8.70 -5.00
C ASN A 19 -18.57 -9.59 -6.22
N LYS A 20 -18.20 -9.14 -7.44
CA LYS A 20 -18.36 -9.93 -8.67
C LYS A 20 -17.61 -11.26 -8.64
N VAL A 21 -16.48 -11.33 -7.96
CA VAL A 21 -15.70 -12.58 -7.79
C VAL A 21 -16.03 -13.32 -6.50
N GLY A 22 -17.16 -13.00 -5.84
CA GLY A 22 -17.66 -13.71 -4.67
C GLY A 22 -16.98 -13.35 -3.34
N VAL A 23 -16.13 -12.32 -3.31
CA VAL A 23 -15.50 -11.84 -2.07
C VAL A 23 -16.45 -10.92 -1.32
N LYS A 24 -16.89 -11.32 -0.12
CA LYS A 24 -17.77 -10.50 0.70
C LYS A 24 -17.03 -9.32 1.31
N VAL A 25 -17.53 -8.10 1.08
CA VAL A 25 -16.91 -6.85 1.54
C VAL A 25 -17.80 -6.19 2.60
N TYR A 26 -17.23 -5.92 3.77
CA TYR A 26 -17.87 -5.19 4.85
C TYR A 26 -17.30 -3.77 4.91
N CYS A 27 -18.15 -2.75 4.86
CA CYS A 27 -17.76 -1.34 4.96
C CYS A 27 -18.22 -0.77 6.29
N LEU A 28 -17.29 -0.41 7.17
CA LEU A 28 -17.60 -0.01 8.54
C LEU A 28 -17.85 1.49 8.68
N ASN A 29 -17.37 2.31 7.74
CA ASN A 29 -17.49 3.77 7.79
C ASN A 29 -17.03 4.33 9.15
N ILE A 30 -15.90 3.88 9.65
CA ILE A 30 -15.32 4.37 10.90
C ILE A 30 -14.83 5.79 10.64
N LYS A 31 -15.60 6.77 11.11
CA LYS A 31 -15.16 8.15 11.32
C LYS A 31 -14.60 8.19 12.74
N PHE A 32 -13.53 8.91 12.99
CA PHE A 32 -12.84 9.11 14.26
C PHE A 32 -13.44 8.35 15.48
N PHE A 33 -12.69 7.36 16.02
CA PHE A 33 -12.94 6.60 17.25
C PHE A 33 -14.41 6.31 17.62
N SER A 34 -15.11 5.67 16.71
CA SER A 34 -16.47 5.20 16.97
C SER A 34 -16.41 3.88 17.74
N ILE A 35 -16.47 3.93 19.08
CA ILE A 35 -16.34 2.75 19.95
C ILE A 35 -17.32 1.64 19.58
N HIS A 36 -18.58 2.00 19.23
CA HIS A 36 -19.59 1.02 18.83
C HIS A 36 -19.19 0.27 17.54
N LYS A 37 -18.56 0.96 16.56
CA LYS A 37 -18.06 0.33 15.34
C LYS A 37 -16.82 -0.53 15.59
N PHE A 38 -15.99 -0.16 16.55
CA PHE A 38 -14.88 -0.99 16.98
C PHE A 38 -15.39 -2.28 17.65
N ILE A 39 -16.37 -2.19 18.55
CA ILE A 39 -17.02 -3.35 19.15
C ILE A 39 -17.67 -4.23 18.06
N PHE A 40 -18.35 -3.61 17.09
CA PHE A 40 -18.92 -4.33 15.95
C PHE A 40 -17.84 -5.08 15.16
N LEU A 41 -16.68 -4.44 14.90
CA LEU A 41 -15.55 -5.09 14.22
C LEU A 41 -15.06 -6.32 15.01
N VAL A 42 -14.92 -6.22 16.32
CA VAL A 42 -14.53 -7.37 17.17
C VAL A 42 -15.57 -8.49 17.08
N LYS A 43 -16.87 -8.17 17.20
CA LYS A 43 -17.96 -9.15 17.05
C LYS A 43 -17.98 -9.80 15.67
N LEU A 44 -17.79 -9.00 14.60
CA LEU A 44 -17.71 -9.48 13.24
C LEU A 44 -16.55 -10.47 13.06
N LEU A 45 -15.36 -10.13 13.54
CA LEU A 45 -14.20 -11.01 13.47
C LEU A 45 -14.40 -12.32 14.26
N ARG A 46 -15.04 -12.25 15.43
CA ARG A 46 -15.43 -13.45 16.19
C ARG A 46 -16.41 -14.33 15.44
N SER A 47 -17.39 -13.76 14.72
CA SER A 47 -18.38 -14.53 13.96
C SER A 47 -17.79 -15.14 12.69
N LEU A 48 -16.89 -14.43 12.01
CA LEU A 48 -16.21 -14.90 10.80
C LEU A 48 -15.15 -15.98 11.08
N LYS A 49 -14.55 -15.97 12.28
CA LYS A 49 -13.49 -16.88 12.72
C LYS A 49 -12.41 -17.10 11.66
N PRO A 50 -11.78 -16.04 11.12
CA PRO A 50 -10.78 -16.21 10.08
C PRO A 50 -9.52 -16.86 10.63
N ASP A 51 -8.89 -17.75 9.87
CA ASP A 51 -7.61 -18.37 10.21
C ASP A 51 -6.47 -17.33 10.24
N ILE A 52 -6.56 -16.31 9.39
CA ILE A 52 -5.56 -15.24 9.24
C ILE A 52 -6.27 -13.90 9.07
N VAL A 53 -5.80 -12.89 9.78
CA VAL A 53 -6.16 -11.50 9.56
C VAL A 53 -4.93 -10.74 9.04
N GLN A 54 -5.04 -10.17 7.85
CA GLN A 54 -4.01 -9.29 7.30
C GLN A 54 -4.53 -7.85 7.26
N THR A 55 -3.80 -6.94 7.87
CA THR A 55 -4.10 -5.51 7.87
C THR A 55 -3.20 -4.76 6.89
N TRP A 56 -3.66 -3.61 6.41
CA TRP A 56 -2.98 -2.81 5.40
C TRP A 56 -2.96 -1.34 5.82
N LEU A 57 -1.78 -0.78 6.00
CA LEU A 57 -1.52 0.59 6.45
C LEU A 57 -1.76 0.81 7.96
N VAL A 58 -1.12 1.85 8.48
CA VAL A 58 -0.99 2.20 9.90
C VAL A 58 -2.31 2.16 10.68
N HIS A 59 -3.36 2.77 10.14
CA HIS A 59 -4.66 2.82 10.85
C HIS A 59 -5.34 1.45 10.90
N ALA A 60 -5.19 0.63 9.85
CA ALA A 60 -5.73 -0.73 9.85
C ALA A 60 -4.90 -1.65 10.76
N ASP A 61 -3.58 -1.45 10.81
CA ASP A 61 -2.71 -2.19 11.73
C ASP A 61 -3.10 -1.91 13.18
N PHE A 62 -3.43 -0.64 13.49
CA PHE A 62 -3.87 -0.24 14.83
C PHE A 62 -5.27 -0.77 15.15
N ILE A 63 -6.28 -0.36 14.41
CA ILE A 63 -7.70 -0.68 14.71
C ILE A 63 -7.97 -2.17 14.46
N GLY A 64 -7.58 -2.67 13.28
CA GLY A 64 -7.84 -4.05 12.88
C GLY A 64 -6.98 -5.06 13.63
N GLY A 65 -5.72 -4.72 13.91
CA GLY A 65 -4.83 -5.57 14.68
C GLY A 65 -5.29 -5.76 16.11
N ILE A 66 -5.66 -4.68 16.81
CA ILE A 66 -6.22 -4.75 18.16
C ILE A 66 -7.55 -5.51 18.17
N ALA A 67 -8.46 -5.19 17.23
CA ALA A 67 -9.74 -5.87 17.15
C ALA A 67 -9.59 -7.38 16.90
N ALA A 68 -8.65 -7.78 16.04
CA ALA A 68 -8.36 -9.18 15.76
C ALA A 68 -7.82 -9.90 16.99
N ARG A 69 -6.91 -9.25 17.74
CA ARG A 69 -6.38 -9.82 19.00
C ARG A 69 -7.48 -9.98 20.04
N LEU A 70 -8.34 -8.98 20.21
CA LEU A 70 -9.51 -9.06 21.11
C LEU A 70 -10.56 -10.07 20.66
N ALA A 71 -10.62 -10.36 19.37
CA ALA A 71 -11.46 -11.43 18.82
C ALA A 71 -10.89 -12.84 19.05
N GLY A 72 -9.68 -12.97 19.62
CA GLY A 72 -9.01 -14.24 19.86
C GLY A 72 -8.19 -14.77 18.68
N ILE A 73 -7.93 -13.94 17.66
CA ILE A 73 -7.17 -14.36 16.48
C ILE A 73 -5.67 -14.16 16.73
N ASN A 74 -4.89 -15.21 16.55
CA ASN A 74 -3.44 -15.19 16.78
C ASN A 74 -2.61 -14.97 15.51
N ASN A 75 -3.12 -15.39 14.34
CA ASN A 75 -2.42 -15.23 13.07
C ASN A 75 -2.72 -13.85 12.46
N ILE A 76 -2.13 -12.81 13.02
CA ILE A 76 -2.30 -11.43 12.57
C ILE A 76 -1.05 -11.01 11.81
N LEU A 77 -1.24 -10.49 10.59
CA LEU A 77 -0.17 -10.01 9.72
C LEU A 77 -0.36 -8.51 9.49
N TRP A 78 0.65 -7.71 9.80
CA TRP A 78 0.66 -6.30 9.44
C TRP A 78 1.36 -6.12 8.10
N ASN A 79 0.83 -5.24 7.24
CA ASN A 79 1.44 -4.97 5.93
C ASN A 79 1.84 -3.50 5.82
N VAL A 80 3.11 -3.24 6.09
CA VAL A 80 3.67 -1.88 6.08
C VAL A 80 4.16 -1.53 4.67
N ARG A 81 3.66 -0.40 4.14
CA ARG A 81 3.87 0.03 2.75
C ARG A 81 4.59 1.37 2.61
N TYR A 82 4.72 2.13 3.69
CA TYR A 82 5.39 3.42 3.66
C TYR A 82 6.91 3.24 3.73
N SER A 83 7.62 3.74 2.71
CA SER A 83 9.09 3.81 2.67
C SER A 83 9.64 5.17 3.10
N LYS A 84 8.78 6.15 3.38
CA LYS A 84 9.14 7.50 3.81
C LYS A 84 8.11 7.99 4.82
N ILE A 85 8.43 7.93 6.09
CA ILE A 85 7.67 8.60 7.14
C ILE A 85 8.32 9.98 7.28
N GLU A 86 7.83 10.95 6.51
CA GLU A 86 8.27 12.34 6.63
C GLU A 86 7.69 12.90 7.94
N ILE A 87 8.48 12.83 9.00
CA ILE A 87 8.09 13.26 10.36
C ILE A 87 7.60 14.72 10.36
N GLY A 88 8.09 15.57 9.45
CA GLY A 88 7.64 16.96 9.34
C GLY A 88 6.36 17.19 8.51
N LYS A 89 5.88 16.20 7.75
CA LYS A 89 4.68 16.32 6.90
C LYS A 89 3.53 15.39 7.32
N ALA A 90 3.80 14.42 8.17
CA ALA A 90 2.78 13.50 8.68
C ALA A 90 1.99 14.18 9.81
N LYS A 91 0.67 13.93 9.86
CA LYS A 91 -0.17 14.40 10.96
C LYS A 91 0.37 13.84 12.30
N LEU A 92 0.40 14.65 13.34
CA LEU A 92 0.85 14.24 14.69
C LEU A 92 0.16 12.95 15.17
N THR A 93 -1.13 12.82 14.90
CA THR A 93 -1.89 11.60 15.22
C THR A 93 -1.32 10.35 14.56
N THR A 94 -0.87 10.45 13.31
CA THR A 94 -0.25 9.33 12.59
C THR A 94 1.09 8.96 13.20
N ILE A 95 1.90 9.95 13.61
CA ILE A 95 3.18 9.73 14.27
C ILE A 95 2.99 9.03 15.63
N LEU A 96 2.02 9.49 16.42
CA LEU A 96 1.67 8.86 17.70
C LEU A 96 1.23 7.40 17.51
N ILE A 97 0.37 7.14 16.53
CA ILE A 97 -0.07 5.77 16.22
C ILE A 97 1.13 4.90 15.82
N ILE A 98 2.05 5.40 14.99
CA ILE A 98 3.24 4.66 14.56
C ILE A 98 4.13 4.31 15.77
N LYS A 99 4.34 5.26 16.69
CA LYS A 99 5.09 5.01 17.93
C LYS A 99 4.40 3.96 18.80
N LEU A 100 3.07 4.04 18.95
CA LEU A 100 2.32 3.04 19.70
C LEU A 100 2.38 1.66 19.03
N LEU A 101 2.26 1.60 17.70
CA LEU A 101 2.40 0.37 16.94
C LEU A 101 3.80 -0.25 17.05
N SER A 102 4.85 0.56 17.24
CA SER A 102 6.19 0.00 17.46
C SER A 102 6.25 -0.85 18.73
N ILE A 103 5.61 -0.40 19.81
CA ILE A 103 5.48 -1.17 21.07
C ILE A 103 4.59 -2.40 20.84
N LEU A 104 3.41 -2.20 20.25
CA LEU A 104 2.43 -3.25 19.99
C LEU A 104 2.92 -4.29 18.97
N SER A 105 3.97 -4.00 18.22
CA SER A 105 4.59 -4.95 17.27
C SER A 105 5.17 -6.18 17.96
N ASN A 106 5.43 -6.11 19.26
CA ASN A 106 5.88 -7.25 20.06
C ASN A 106 4.74 -8.17 20.51
N LEU A 107 3.49 -7.68 20.49
CA LEU A 107 2.35 -8.35 21.10
C LEU A 107 1.28 -8.79 20.10
N ILE A 108 1.04 -7.99 19.07
CA ILE A 108 -0.11 -8.17 18.17
C ILE A 108 0.23 -9.00 16.94
N PRO A 109 1.14 -8.58 16.04
CA PRO A 109 1.35 -9.30 14.79
C PRO A 109 2.24 -10.53 15.00
N LYS A 110 1.91 -11.60 14.29
CA LYS A 110 2.79 -12.76 14.13
C LYS A 110 3.93 -12.44 13.17
N PHE A 111 3.63 -11.69 12.09
CA PHE A 111 4.61 -11.21 11.13
C PHE A 111 4.25 -9.80 10.65
N ILE A 112 5.28 -9.04 10.28
CA ILE A 112 5.17 -7.75 9.60
C ILE A 112 5.70 -7.92 8.18
N ILE A 113 4.82 -7.76 7.18
CA ILE A 113 5.15 -7.88 5.77
C ILE A 113 5.57 -6.51 5.25
N THR A 114 6.67 -6.46 4.54
CA THR A 114 7.15 -5.27 3.83
C THR A 114 7.56 -5.60 2.41
N VAL A 115 7.34 -4.66 1.49
CA VAL A 115 7.71 -4.77 0.07
C VAL A 115 9.05 -4.11 -0.25
N SER A 116 9.67 -3.45 0.73
CA SER A 116 10.89 -2.68 0.55
C SER A 116 11.86 -2.92 1.70
N LYS A 117 13.10 -3.28 1.36
CA LYS A 117 14.20 -3.39 2.33
C LYS A 117 14.47 -2.05 3.03
N LYS A 118 14.30 -0.92 2.32
CA LYS A 118 14.42 0.43 2.88
C LYS A 118 13.32 0.69 3.91
N ALA A 119 12.06 0.32 3.60
CA ALA A 119 10.96 0.45 4.55
C ALA A 119 11.24 -0.36 5.82
N LYS A 120 11.68 -1.62 5.71
CA LYS A 120 12.06 -2.44 6.86
C LYS A 120 13.02 -1.69 7.79
N LYS A 121 14.13 -1.17 7.27
CA LYS A 121 15.13 -0.42 8.07
C LYS A 121 14.51 0.78 8.80
N ILE A 122 13.61 1.52 8.15
CA ILE A 122 12.94 2.68 8.76
C ILE A 122 12.07 2.24 9.94
N TYR A 123 11.26 1.20 9.79
CA TYR A 123 10.40 0.69 10.86
C TYR A 123 11.22 0.09 12.01
N GLU A 124 12.36 -0.56 11.72
CA GLU A 124 13.29 -1.04 12.75
C GLU A 124 13.88 0.12 13.57
N ILE A 125 14.26 1.23 12.93
CA ILE A 125 14.76 2.44 13.60
C ILE A 125 13.68 3.07 14.49
N ILE A 126 12.40 3.01 14.07
CA ILE A 126 11.27 3.52 14.86
C ILE A 126 11.00 2.64 16.10
N GLY A 127 11.52 1.42 16.14
CA GLY A 127 11.41 0.50 17.28
C GLY A 127 10.44 -0.67 17.05
N TYR A 128 10.04 -0.95 15.82
CA TYR A 128 9.26 -2.16 15.52
C TYR A 128 10.10 -3.43 15.73
N ASN A 129 9.45 -4.52 16.11
CA ASN A 129 10.10 -5.79 16.34
C ASN A 129 10.79 -6.32 15.06
N LYS A 130 12.11 -6.20 14.99
CA LYS A 130 12.93 -6.59 13.83
C LYS A 130 12.90 -8.09 13.51
N LYS A 131 12.59 -8.95 14.50
CA LYS A 131 12.64 -10.42 14.34
C LYS A 131 11.49 -10.97 13.50
N ILE A 132 10.35 -10.26 13.44
CA ILE A 132 9.13 -10.74 12.78
C ILE A 132 8.89 -10.14 11.39
N PHE A 133 9.83 -9.35 10.86
CA PHE A 133 9.72 -8.82 9.50
C PHE A 133 9.93 -9.90 8.44
N LYS A 134 9.02 -9.92 7.46
CA LYS A 134 9.13 -10.73 6.24
C LYS A 134 9.14 -9.80 5.02
N PHE A 135 10.15 -9.90 4.20
CA PHE A 135 10.24 -9.17 2.95
C PHE A 135 9.54 -9.97 1.85
N ILE A 136 8.46 -9.43 1.32
CA ILE A 136 7.71 -9.99 0.20
C ILE A 136 7.53 -8.87 -0.83
N PRO A 137 8.28 -8.90 -1.95
CA PRO A 137 8.17 -7.86 -2.98
C PRO A 137 6.79 -7.88 -3.66
N ASN A 138 6.43 -6.76 -4.31
CA ASN A 138 5.23 -6.75 -5.13
C ASN A 138 5.37 -7.75 -6.28
N GLY A 139 4.34 -8.54 -6.53
CA GLY A 139 4.23 -9.39 -7.70
C GLY A 139 3.73 -8.59 -8.91
N TYR A 140 4.25 -8.94 -10.09
CA TYR A 140 3.78 -8.43 -11.37
C TYR A 140 3.58 -9.60 -12.32
N ASP A 141 2.49 -9.57 -13.06
CA ASP A 141 2.29 -10.52 -14.14
C ASP A 141 3.10 -10.07 -15.36
N LEU A 142 4.26 -10.68 -15.53
CA LEU A 142 5.17 -10.36 -16.64
C LEU A 142 4.59 -10.78 -18.00
N SER A 143 3.60 -11.65 -18.06
CA SER A 143 2.96 -12.04 -19.31
C SER A 143 2.17 -10.88 -19.92
N ILE A 144 1.56 -10.04 -19.06
CA ILE A 144 0.82 -8.85 -19.48
C ILE A 144 1.76 -7.70 -19.84
N LEU A 145 2.97 -7.69 -19.27
CA LEU A 145 3.95 -6.61 -19.49
C LEU A 145 4.87 -6.83 -20.70
N LYS A 146 4.59 -7.85 -21.52
CA LYS A 146 5.37 -8.09 -22.75
C LYS A 146 5.20 -6.95 -23.74
N VAL A 147 6.34 -6.44 -24.23
CA VAL A 147 6.34 -5.42 -25.29
C VAL A 147 5.88 -6.06 -26.59
N ASN A 148 4.76 -5.60 -27.14
CA ASN A 148 4.32 -5.94 -28.48
C ASN A 148 4.94 -4.95 -29.47
N LYS A 149 5.88 -5.44 -30.33
CA LYS A 149 6.56 -4.62 -31.33
C LYS A 149 5.59 -3.88 -32.27
N PHE A 150 4.49 -4.53 -32.64
CA PHE A 150 3.47 -3.92 -33.51
C PHE A 150 2.77 -2.74 -32.81
N GLN A 151 2.38 -2.93 -31.54
CA GLN A 151 1.79 -1.86 -30.72
C GLN A 151 2.76 -0.71 -30.52
N GLN A 152 4.05 -1.00 -30.29
CA GLN A 152 5.08 0.03 -30.16
C GLN A 152 5.23 0.87 -31.43
N ILE A 153 5.25 0.24 -32.62
CA ILE A 153 5.34 0.93 -33.91
C ILE A 153 4.09 1.80 -34.14
N ASN A 154 2.90 1.24 -33.89
CA ASN A 154 1.64 1.97 -34.05
C ASN A 154 1.53 3.16 -33.10
N PHE A 155 1.96 3.00 -31.85
CA PHE A 155 2.00 4.09 -30.86
C PHE A 155 2.91 5.21 -31.35
N ARG A 156 4.15 4.91 -31.82
CA ARG A 156 5.07 5.91 -32.36
C ARG A 156 4.51 6.62 -33.58
N LYS A 157 3.85 5.89 -34.49
CA LYS A 157 3.16 6.48 -35.65
C LYS A 157 2.06 7.45 -35.19
N LYS A 158 1.24 7.04 -34.23
CA LYS A 158 0.15 7.87 -33.67
C LYS A 158 0.64 9.19 -33.10
N ILE A 159 1.76 9.19 -32.39
CA ILE A 159 2.36 10.39 -31.78
C ILE A 159 3.37 11.09 -32.71
N LYS A 160 3.50 10.62 -33.99
CA LYS A 160 4.37 11.18 -35.03
C LYS A 160 5.86 11.27 -34.65
N ILE A 161 6.36 10.31 -33.88
CA ILE A 161 7.77 10.25 -33.47
C ILE A 161 8.51 9.19 -34.28
N LYS A 162 9.65 9.58 -34.90
CA LYS A 162 10.51 8.69 -35.67
C LYS A 162 11.13 7.59 -34.80
N LYS A 163 11.41 6.41 -35.38
CA LYS A 163 11.95 5.24 -34.69
C LYS A 163 13.26 5.51 -33.95
N GLN A 164 14.09 6.37 -34.50
CA GLN A 164 15.43 6.68 -34.00
C GLN A 164 15.43 7.64 -32.81
N ILE A 165 14.34 8.39 -32.61
CA ILE A 165 14.24 9.37 -31.52
C ILE A 165 13.92 8.62 -30.21
N PRO A 166 14.71 8.77 -29.15
CA PRO A 166 14.36 8.24 -27.84
C PRO A 166 13.02 8.79 -27.35
N LEU A 167 12.18 7.92 -26.79
CA LEU A 167 10.89 8.33 -26.24
C LEU A 167 10.93 8.12 -24.72
N ILE A 168 10.83 9.21 -23.98
CA ILE A 168 10.77 9.20 -22.52
C ILE A 168 9.32 9.33 -22.08
N GLY A 169 8.80 8.34 -21.38
CA GLY A 169 7.43 8.34 -20.87
C GLY A 169 7.41 8.36 -19.34
N ASN A 170 6.54 9.19 -18.78
CA ASN A 170 6.25 9.18 -17.33
C ASN A 170 4.74 9.07 -17.11
N VAL A 171 4.33 8.02 -16.39
CA VAL A 171 2.93 7.80 -16.01
C VAL A 171 2.85 7.77 -14.50
N ALA A 172 2.45 8.86 -13.89
CA ALA A 172 2.34 8.99 -12.44
C ALA A 172 1.22 9.96 -12.06
N ARG A 173 0.74 9.86 -10.82
CA ARG A 173 -0.16 10.91 -10.27
C ARG A 173 0.60 12.23 -10.21
N TYR A 174 -0.11 13.34 -10.43
CA TYR A 174 0.45 14.65 -10.14
C TYR A 174 0.48 14.84 -8.62
N ASP A 175 1.63 14.57 -8.03
CA ASP A 175 1.84 14.50 -6.59
C ASP A 175 3.32 14.84 -6.30
N PRO A 176 3.63 15.66 -5.29
CA PRO A 176 5.01 16.04 -4.95
C PRO A 176 5.95 14.84 -4.75
N GLN A 177 5.43 13.68 -4.31
CA GLN A 177 6.23 12.46 -4.15
C GLN A 177 6.72 11.87 -5.48
N LYS A 178 6.13 12.29 -6.62
CA LYS A 178 6.52 11.83 -7.95
C LYS A 178 7.54 12.73 -8.63
N ASP A 179 7.77 13.90 -8.04
CA ASP A 179 8.85 14.82 -8.38
C ASP A 179 8.92 15.16 -9.88
N HIS A 180 7.76 15.51 -10.45
CA HIS A 180 7.66 15.88 -11.87
C HIS A 180 8.56 17.05 -12.24
N SER A 181 8.75 18.01 -11.30
CA SER A 181 9.60 19.16 -11.51
C SER A 181 11.06 18.76 -11.75
N ASN A 182 11.59 17.81 -10.97
CA ASN A 182 12.94 17.29 -11.14
C ASN A 182 13.09 16.58 -12.49
N LEU A 183 12.10 15.81 -12.91
CA LEU A 183 12.10 15.19 -14.25
C LEU A 183 12.19 16.25 -15.35
N LEU A 184 11.34 17.29 -15.28
CA LEU A 184 11.34 18.35 -16.28
C LEU A 184 12.67 19.12 -16.31
N ASN A 185 13.26 19.42 -15.16
CA ASN A 185 14.57 20.03 -15.06
C ASN A 185 15.67 19.16 -15.67
N ALA A 186 15.64 17.85 -15.38
CA ALA A 186 16.59 16.90 -15.98
C ALA A 186 16.46 16.85 -17.50
N LEU A 187 15.23 16.82 -18.04
CA LEU A 187 14.98 16.85 -19.48
C LEU A 187 15.45 18.16 -20.11
N SER A 188 15.25 19.30 -19.46
CA SER A 188 15.76 20.60 -19.91
C SER A 188 17.29 20.60 -20.01
N LEU A 189 17.98 20.04 -19.02
CA LEU A 189 19.46 19.91 -19.04
C LEU A 189 19.94 18.97 -20.16
N ILE A 190 19.22 17.89 -20.46
CA ILE A 190 19.55 17.00 -21.58
C ILE A 190 19.39 17.73 -22.91
N ARG A 191 18.30 18.49 -23.08
CA ARG A 191 18.03 19.27 -24.27
C ARG A 191 19.08 20.36 -24.51
N SER A 192 19.55 21.04 -23.44
CA SER A 192 20.60 22.05 -23.55
C SER A 192 21.95 21.48 -24.04
N LYS A 193 22.15 20.16 -23.92
CA LYS A 193 23.32 19.43 -24.47
C LYS A 193 23.10 18.92 -25.90
N ASN A 194 22.09 19.43 -26.63
CA ASN A 194 21.73 19.06 -28.00
C ASN A 194 21.38 17.55 -28.19
N ILE A 195 20.95 16.88 -27.13
CA ILE A 195 20.45 15.51 -27.21
C ILE A 195 18.95 15.57 -27.50
N ASN A 196 18.56 15.13 -28.70
CA ASN A 196 17.15 15.06 -29.11
C ASN A 196 16.46 13.83 -28.53
N PHE A 197 15.29 14.02 -27.95
CA PHE A 197 14.37 12.96 -27.47
C PHE A 197 12.91 13.33 -27.72
#